data_90a5b3eef2f4bd1362485457bba88d05
#
_entry.id   90a5b3eef2f4bd1362485457bba88d05
#
_cell.length_a   1.000
_cell.length_b   1.000
_cell.length_c   1.000
_cell.angle_alpha   90.00
_cell.angle_beta   90.00
_cell.angle_gamma   90.00
#
_symmetry.space_group_name_H-M   'P 1'
#
loop_
_entity.id
_entity.type
_entity.pdbx_description
1 polymer ?
#
loop_
_entity_poly.entity_id
_entity_poly.type
_entity_poly.pdbx_seq_one_letter_code
_entity_poly.pdbx_strand_id
1 'polypeptide(L)'
;MNKYIDLIKQTFDFPTKEFKVTDNQLQFNGVNLLNIIEEYGTPLKLTYLPKISENIQNAKTYFGNAMETHDYKGSYTYCYCTKSSHFSFVVDEALKNGAHIETSSTFDIPLVKSLYAKGKIKKDIFIVCNGFKRDLYKQYITELLNEGFVNCIPILDNITEIDYYLEHVKVPFKVGIRIAADEEPTFGFYTSRLGVRYNDIIRLYEEKIKDNPNVSLKMLHFFINSGIRDTAYYWSELTRFIQKYVELKKVAPELDTMDIGGGWPIKTNVFFDYDYQYMAEQIIKNIKWMCAKNNTLEPNIFTEFGSYTVGESGAVLYSILDEKLQNDKELWYMIDGSFITQLPDSWGLNQKYIMLAINNWEKEYHNISLGGLTCDSMDYYNSESHQFNIYLPKREKDNQQYIGFFHTGAYQESLGGYGGIQHCLIPAPKHVIIDRNKDGTIQHRLFAPEQESKDMMKILGY
;
A
#
# COMPACT_ATOMS: atom_id res chain seq x y z
N MET A 1 -23.53 -10.04 31.01
CA MET A 1 -23.35 -8.87 30.11
C MET A 1 -22.13 -9.17 29.27
N ASN A 2 -22.33 -9.47 27.99
CA ASN A 2 -21.25 -9.84 27.07
C ASN A 2 -20.45 -8.58 26.72
N LYS A 3 -19.18 -8.54 27.10
CA LYS A 3 -18.25 -7.50 26.68
C LYS A 3 -17.54 -7.92 25.41
N TYR A 4 -16.98 -6.97 24.67
CA TYR A 4 -16.24 -7.23 23.43
C TYR A 4 -15.23 -8.37 23.60
N ILE A 5 -14.42 -8.33 24.63
CA ILE A 5 -13.40 -9.32 24.91
C ILE A 5 -13.94 -10.74 25.16
N ASP A 6 -15.16 -10.86 25.66
CA ASP A 6 -15.80 -12.17 25.90
C ASP A 6 -16.31 -12.77 24.58
N LEU A 7 -16.68 -11.94 23.61
CA LEU A 7 -17.28 -12.35 22.35
C LEU A 7 -16.24 -12.80 21.30
N ILE A 8 -15.08 -12.16 21.26
CA ILE A 8 -14.01 -12.47 20.31
C ILE A 8 -13.18 -13.69 20.72
N LYS A 9 -13.47 -14.33 21.84
CA LYS A 9 -12.82 -15.55 22.35
C LYS A 9 -11.29 -15.53 22.33
N GLN A 10 -10.71 -14.37 22.47
CA GLN A 10 -9.34 -14.12 22.90
C GLN A 10 -8.27 -15.01 22.26
N THR A 11 -8.10 -14.93 20.97
CA THR A 11 -6.92 -15.49 20.30
C THR A 11 -5.79 -14.47 20.20
N PHE A 12 -5.90 -13.30 20.84
CA PHE A 12 -4.94 -12.20 20.79
C PHE A 12 -5.02 -11.34 22.06
N ASP A 13 -3.96 -10.59 22.29
CA ASP A 13 -3.89 -9.63 23.39
C ASP A 13 -4.56 -8.31 23.02
N PHE A 14 -5.64 -7.93 23.73
CA PHE A 14 -6.25 -6.61 23.65
C PHE A 14 -6.34 -6.01 25.07
N PRO A 15 -5.90 -4.75 25.29
CA PRO A 15 -5.44 -3.77 24.33
C PRO A 15 -4.06 -4.08 23.73
N THR A 16 -3.86 -3.68 22.46
CA THR A 16 -2.57 -3.76 21.79
C THR A 16 -1.74 -2.49 21.99
N LYS A 17 -0.48 -2.47 21.52
CA LYS A 17 0.35 -1.25 21.52
C LYS A 17 -0.35 -0.09 20.79
N GLU A 18 -1.12 -0.38 19.76
CA GLU A 18 -1.75 0.57 18.84
C GLU A 18 -3.13 1.00 19.30
N PHE A 19 -3.90 0.08 19.91
CA PHE A 19 -5.26 0.32 20.38
C PHE A 19 -5.35 0.21 21.88
N LYS A 20 -5.89 1.23 22.53
CA LYS A 20 -6.11 1.26 23.97
C LYS A 20 -7.48 1.87 24.28
N VAL A 21 -8.17 1.32 25.27
CA VAL A 21 -9.40 1.88 25.80
C VAL A 21 -9.10 2.55 27.15
N THR A 22 -9.43 3.83 27.24
CA THR A 22 -9.31 4.62 28.48
C THR A 22 -10.62 5.38 28.68
N ASP A 23 -11.21 5.31 29.87
CA ASP A 23 -12.48 5.96 30.17
C ASP A 23 -13.59 5.67 29.16
N ASN A 24 -13.70 4.40 28.77
CA ASN A 24 -14.66 3.90 27.77
C ASN A 24 -14.51 4.47 26.35
N GLN A 25 -13.35 5.09 26.05
CA GLN A 25 -13.03 5.68 24.76
C GLN A 25 -11.82 5.02 24.12
N LEU A 26 -11.90 4.74 22.83
CA LEU A 26 -10.81 4.16 22.07
C LEU A 26 -9.74 5.21 21.74
N GLN A 27 -8.51 4.84 22.00
CA GLN A 27 -7.33 5.54 21.50
C GLN A 27 -6.68 4.72 20.38
N PHE A 28 -6.28 5.41 19.33
CA PHE A 28 -5.50 4.87 18.21
C PHE A 28 -4.13 5.54 18.19
N ASN A 29 -3.07 4.76 18.40
CA ASN A 29 -1.70 5.29 18.54
C ASN A 29 -1.59 6.42 19.59
N GLY A 30 -2.35 6.31 20.68
CA GLY A 30 -2.40 7.32 21.74
C GLY A 30 -3.22 8.57 21.42
N VAL A 31 -3.91 8.59 20.29
CA VAL A 31 -4.86 9.66 19.90
C VAL A 31 -6.25 9.29 20.43
N ASN A 32 -6.86 10.15 21.25
CA ASN A 32 -8.25 9.98 21.63
C ASN A 32 -9.15 10.34 20.45
N LEU A 33 -9.81 9.32 19.88
CA LEU A 33 -10.60 9.48 18.67
C LEU A 33 -11.90 10.27 18.90
N LEU A 34 -12.48 10.18 20.08
CA LEU A 34 -13.69 10.94 20.39
C LEU A 34 -13.44 12.45 20.37
N ASN A 35 -12.32 12.91 20.92
CA ASN A 35 -11.94 14.34 20.87
C ASN A 35 -11.79 14.82 19.41
N ILE A 36 -11.23 13.99 18.54
CA ILE A 36 -11.11 14.34 17.11
C ILE A 36 -12.49 14.40 16.44
N ILE A 37 -13.39 13.48 16.79
CA ILE A 37 -14.78 13.52 16.29
C ILE A 37 -15.54 14.74 16.80
N GLU A 38 -15.36 15.12 18.06
CA GLU A 38 -16.01 16.32 18.63
C GLU A 38 -15.59 17.61 17.91
N GLU A 39 -14.35 17.69 17.45
CA GLU A 39 -13.84 18.85 16.72
C GLU A 39 -14.26 18.86 15.24
N TYR A 40 -14.18 17.71 14.56
CA TYR A 40 -14.37 17.66 13.11
C TYR A 40 -15.68 17.05 12.66
N GLY A 41 -16.35 16.26 13.51
CA GLY A 41 -17.54 15.47 13.14
C GLY A 41 -17.19 14.22 12.32
N THR A 42 -18.22 13.50 11.92
CA THR A 42 -18.16 12.31 11.03
C THR A 42 -18.99 12.55 9.76
N PRO A 43 -18.84 11.79 8.65
CA PRO A 43 -17.80 10.80 8.43
C PRO A 43 -16.41 11.47 8.35
N LEU A 44 -15.41 10.80 8.88
CA LEU A 44 -14.09 11.39 9.05
C LEU A 44 -12.99 10.42 8.65
N LYS A 45 -12.10 10.84 7.76
CA LYS A 45 -10.90 10.12 7.40
C LYS A 45 -9.71 10.66 8.18
N LEU A 46 -8.86 9.75 8.67
CA LEU A 46 -7.64 10.09 9.39
C LEU A 46 -6.42 9.52 8.69
N THR A 47 -5.31 10.26 8.73
CA THR A 47 -3.97 9.74 8.42
C THR A 47 -3.00 10.09 9.54
N TYR A 48 -2.48 9.08 10.22
CA TYR A 48 -1.48 9.21 11.29
C TYR A 48 -0.07 9.06 10.70
N LEU A 49 0.59 10.18 10.42
CA LEU A 49 1.88 10.23 9.70
C LEU A 49 3.02 9.46 10.39
N PRO A 50 3.16 9.47 11.73
CA PRO A 50 4.28 8.77 12.36
C PRO A 50 4.32 7.27 12.08
N LYS A 51 3.18 6.65 11.75
CA LYS A 51 3.13 5.23 11.38
C LYS A 51 3.82 4.95 10.04
N ILE A 52 3.74 5.87 9.10
CA ILE A 52 4.44 5.79 7.81
C ILE A 52 5.96 5.78 8.05
N SER A 53 6.44 6.70 8.89
CA SER A 53 7.85 6.76 9.28
C SER A 53 8.30 5.48 9.98
N GLU A 54 7.53 4.98 10.96
CA GLU A 54 7.81 3.75 11.69
C GLU A 54 7.95 2.55 10.74
N ASN A 55 7.00 2.39 9.82
CA ASN A 55 7.02 1.26 8.89
C ASN A 55 8.23 1.30 7.94
N ILE A 56 8.57 2.47 7.40
CA ILE A 56 9.76 2.62 6.54
C ILE A 56 11.05 2.29 7.31
N GLN A 57 11.19 2.83 8.51
CA GLN A 57 12.38 2.58 9.34
C GLN A 57 12.48 1.12 9.78
N ASN A 58 11.36 0.50 10.13
CA ASN A 58 11.31 -0.92 10.48
C ASN A 58 11.76 -1.80 9.30
N ALA A 59 11.25 -1.56 8.10
CA ALA A 59 11.67 -2.32 6.92
C ALA A 59 13.15 -2.17 6.62
N LYS A 60 13.69 -0.95 6.72
CA LYS A 60 15.12 -0.70 6.57
C LYS A 60 15.95 -1.43 7.63
N THR A 61 15.45 -1.47 8.86
CA THR A 61 16.10 -2.20 9.97
C THR A 61 16.07 -3.71 9.72
N TYR A 62 14.93 -4.27 9.31
CA TYR A 62 14.83 -5.72 9.06
C TYR A 62 15.77 -6.18 7.94
N PHE A 63 15.80 -5.48 6.81
CA PHE A 63 16.75 -5.80 5.74
C PHE A 63 18.20 -5.52 6.13
N GLY A 64 18.48 -4.42 6.85
CA GLY A 64 19.80 -4.09 7.37
C GLY A 64 20.35 -5.20 8.29
N ASN A 65 19.56 -5.63 9.28
CA ASN A 65 19.91 -6.72 10.17
C ASN A 65 20.14 -8.03 9.41
N ALA A 66 19.28 -8.34 8.44
CA ALA A 66 19.42 -9.55 7.61
C ALA A 66 20.73 -9.52 6.80
N MET A 67 21.07 -8.38 6.20
CA MET A 67 22.30 -8.21 5.43
C MET A 67 23.55 -8.31 6.34
N GLU A 68 23.51 -7.70 7.52
CA GLU A 68 24.60 -7.79 8.50
C GLU A 68 24.78 -9.23 8.98
N THR A 69 23.70 -9.89 9.40
CA THR A 69 23.72 -11.27 9.91
C THR A 69 24.33 -12.25 8.90
N HIS A 70 24.05 -12.04 7.62
CA HIS A 70 24.52 -12.91 6.57
C HIS A 70 25.78 -12.40 5.84
N ASP A 71 26.44 -11.32 6.31
CA ASP A 71 27.57 -10.68 5.62
C ASP A 71 27.27 -10.49 4.11
N TYR A 72 26.12 -9.92 3.82
CA TYR A 72 25.65 -9.66 2.45
C TYR A 72 26.33 -8.44 1.86
N LYS A 73 26.81 -8.52 0.63
CA LYS A 73 27.65 -7.46 0.03
C LYS A 73 26.87 -6.43 -0.81
N GLY A 74 25.64 -6.70 -1.15
CA GLY A 74 24.77 -5.73 -1.82
C GLY A 74 24.21 -4.68 -0.85
N SER A 75 23.56 -3.65 -1.38
CA SER A 75 22.87 -2.61 -0.62
C SER A 75 21.35 -2.83 -0.62
N TYR A 76 20.65 -2.16 0.30
CA TYR A 76 19.19 -2.16 0.35
C TYR A 76 18.64 -0.78 -0.02
N THR A 77 17.61 -0.74 -0.86
CA THR A 77 16.91 0.46 -1.28
C THR A 77 15.41 0.29 -1.10
N TYR A 78 14.81 1.19 -0.36
CA TYR A 78 13.36 1.24 -0.12
C TYR A 78 12.69 2.18 -1.12
N CYS A 79 11.77 1.68 -1.94
CA CYS A 79 10.94 2.49 -2.83
C CYS A 79 9.50 2.56 -2.30
N TYR A 80 8.96 3.76 -2.25
CA TYR A 80 7.56 3.99 -1.94
C TYR A 80 6.72 3.93 -3.20
N CYS A 81 5.67 3.09 -3.21
CA CYS A 81 4.74 2.99 -4.33
C CYS A 81 3.68 4.08 -4.24
N THR A 82 3.77 5.09 -5.11
CA THR A 82 2.86 6.24 -5.12
C THR A 82 1.39 5.85 -5.30
N LYS A 83 1.12 4.78 -6.06
CA LYS A 83 -0.23 4.25 -6.31
C LYS A 83 -1.01 3.87 -5.06
N SER A 84 -0.33 3.57 -3.95
CA SER A 84 -0.98 3.23 -2.69
C SER A 84 -1.61 4.44 -2.01
N SER A 85 -0.99 5.62 -2.12
CA SER A 85 -1.56 6.92 -1.78
C SER A 85 -0.75 8.05 -2.41
N HIS A 86 -1.39 8.87 -3.25
CA HIS A 86 -0.74 9.98 -3.96
C HIS A 86 -0.76 11.30 -3.17
N PHE A 87 -1.32 11.33 -1.98
CA PHE A 87 -1.38 12.55 -1.18
C PHE A 87 0.02 13.10 -0.88
N SER A 88 0.18 14.41 -1.08
CA SER A 88 1.48 15.08 -0.94
C SER A 88 2.10 14.89 0.45
N PHE A 89 1.30 14.92 1.51
CA PHE A 89 1.78 14.73 2.88
C PHE A 89 2.26 13.29 3.14
N VAL A 90 1.71 12.30 2.45
CA VAL A 90 2.17 10.90 2.50
C VAL A 90 3.51 10.76 1.78
N VAL A 91 3.60 11.29 0.56
CA VAL A 91 4.85 11.26 -0.23
C VAL A 91 5.95 12.03 0.49
N ASP A 92 5.64 13.19 1.07
CA ASP A 92 6.57 13.99 1.85
C ASP A 92 7.11 13.21 3.07
N GLU A 93 6.23 12.50 3.78
CA GLU A 93 6.65 11.69 4.93
C GLU A 93 7.53 10.51 4.50
N ALA A 94 7.21 9.86 3.38
CA ALA A 94 8.05 8.80 2.83
C ALA A 94 9.44 9.32 2.44
N LEU A 95 9.51 10.44 1.73
CA LEU A 95 10.78 11.07 1.33
C LEU A 95 11.63 11.54 2.52
N LYS A 96 11.00 12.10 3.56
CA LYS A 96 11.64 12.49 4.82
C LYS A 96 12.37 11.31 5.49
N ASN A 97 11.86 10.10 5.30
CA ASN A 97 12.45 8.86 5.79
C ASN A 97 13.42 8.21 4.78
N GLY A 98 13.83 8.94 3.75
CA GLY A 98 14.80 8.49 2.75
C GLY A 98 14.26 7.35 1.88
N ALA A 99 12.96 7.31 1.62
CA ALA A 99 12.41 6.45 0.58
C ALA A 99 12.72 7.01 -0.80
N HIS A 100 12.92 6.11 -1.76
CA HIS A 100 12.90 6.40 -3.19
C HIS A 100 11.47 6.24 -3.73
N ILE A 101 11.27 6.42 -5.03
CA ILE A 101 9.92 6.48 -5.63
C ILE A 101 9.71 5.33 -6.62
N GLU A 102 8.58 4.64 -6.50
CA GLU A 102 8.03 3.82 -7.58
C GLU A 102 6.80 4.51 -8.16
N THR A 103 6.71 4.51 -9.49
CA THR A 103 5.61 5.09 -10.26
C THR A 103 4.97 4.03 -11.14
N SER A 104 3.66 4.12 -11.36
CA SER A 104 2.90 3.09 -12.10
C SER A 104 2.06 3.66 -13.24
N SER A 105 2.03 4.99 -13.40
CA SER A 105 1.18 5.63 -14.41
C SER A 105 1.75 6.95 -14.93
N THR A 106 1.15 7.42 -16.02
CA THR A 106 1.54 8.65 -16.71
C THR A 106 1.61 9.86 -15.80
N PHE A 107 0.60 10.05 -14.93
CA PHE A 107 0.51 11.26 -14.11
C PHE A 107 1.34 11.22 -12.84
N ASP A 108 1.97 10.09 -12.51
CA ASP A 108 2.99 10.06 -11.46
C ASP A 108 4.21 10.91 -11.83
N ILE A 109 4.57 10.99 -13.12
CA ILE A 109 5.74 11.76 -13.55
C ILE A 109 5.59 13.27 -13.33
N PRO A 110 4.46 13.93 -13.64
CA PRO A 110 4.19 15.29 -13.19
C PRO A 110 4.30 15.49 -11.68
N LEU A 111 3.90 14.51 -10.86
CA LEU A 111 4.11 14.57 -9.41
C LEU A 111 5.59 14.58 -9.05
N VAL A 112 6.39 13.70 -9.67
CA VAL A 112 7.86 13.68 -9.50
C VAL A 112 8.49 15.03 -9.91
N LYS A 113 8.10 15.59 -11.05
CA LYS A 113 8.56 16.93 -11.49
C LYS A 113 8.19 18.02 -10.49
N SER A 114 6.96 17.97 -9.92
CA SER A 114 6.54 18.90 -8.87
C SER A 114 7.37 18.77 -7.59
N LEU A 115 7.71 17.55 -7.16
CA LEU A 115 8.58 17.32 -6.00
C LEU A 115 9.98 17.88 -6.23
N TYR A 116 10.54 17.71 -7.43
CA TYR A 116 11.83 18.29 -7.81
C TYR A 116 11.78 19.81 -7.82
N ALA A 117 10.78 20.41 -8.47
CA ALA A 117 10.60 21.86 -8.51
C ALA A 117 10.46 22.51 -7.12
N LYS A 118 9.90 21.77 -6.14
CA LYS A 118 9.79 22.17 -4.74
C LYS A 118 11.05 21.88 -3.91
N GLY A 119 12.11 21.35 -4.51
CA GLY A 119 13.36 21.00 -3.83
C GLY A 119 13.26 19.82 -2.87
N LYS A 120 12.21 19.00 -2.97
CA LYS A 120 11.98 17.83 -2.09
C LYS A 120 12.77 16.61 -2.50
N ILE A 121 13.18 16.53 -3.75
CA ILE A 121 14.02 15.46 -4.30
C ILE A 121 15.14 16.06 -5.15
N LYS A 122 16.20 15.27 -5.34
CA LYS A 122 17.30 15.58 -6.26
C LYS A 122 17.23 14.64 -7.46
N LYS A 123 18.01 14.94 -8.53
CA LYS A 123 18.03 14.15 -9.75
C LYS A 123 18.68 12.76 -9.60
N ASP A 124 19.37 12.53 -8.51
CA ASP A 124 20.00 11.24 -8.18
C ASP A 124 19.07 10.26 -7.39
N ILE A 125 17.85 10.70 -7.05
CA ILE A 125 16.86 9.79 -6.47
C ILE A 125 16.51 8.67 -7.44
N PHE A 126 16.33 7.45 -6.93
CA PHE A 126 15.78 6.36 -7.75
C PHE A 126 14.30 6.59 -8.01
N ILE A 127 13.92 6.44 -9.29
CA ILE A 127 12.54 6.47 -9.76
C ILE A 127 12.34 5.22 -10.59
N VAL A 128 11.67 4.24 -10.02
CA VAL A 128 11.34 2.96 -10.67
C VAL A 128 10.02 3.13 -11.40
N CYS A 129 10.02 3.04 -12.74
CA CYS A 129 8.84 3.29 -13.55
C CYS A 129 8.23 1.99 -14.04
N ASN A 130 7.21 1.51 -13.35
CA ASN A 130 6.54 0.24 -13.57
C ASN A 130 5.31 0.31 -14.48
N GLY A 131 4.73 -0.85 -14.73
CA GLY A 131 3.47 -1.05 -15.43
C GLY A 131 3.57 -0.97 -16.95
N PHE A 132 2.48 -1.33 -17.62
CA PHE A 132 2.35 -1.16 -19.07
C PHE A 132 2.28 0.32 -19.41
N LYS A 133 3.14 0.77 -20.35
CA LYS A 133 3.33 2.20 -20.63
C LYS A 133 2.69 2.61 -21.94
N ARG A 134 1.69 3.49 -21.85
CA ARG A 134 1.16 4.23 -23.00
C ARG A 134 2.20 5.24 -23.52
N ASP A 135 2.04 5.72 -24.74
CA ASP A 135 3.00 6.62 -25.38
C ASP A 135 3.30 7.87 -24.54
N LEU A 136 2.30 8.50 -23.96
CA LEU A 136 2.49 9.66 -23.10
C LEU A 136 3.33 9.33 -21.83
N TYR A 137 3.19 8.12 -21.27
CA TYR A 137 4.01 7.73 -20.14
C TYR A 137 5.46 7.50 -20.54
N LYS A 138 5.69 6.83 -21.66
CA LYS A 138 7.05 6.67 -22.25
C LYS A 138 7.68 8.03 -22.55
N GLN A 139 6.90 8.96 -23.11
CA GLN A 139 7.34 10.33 -23.37
C GLN A 139 7.79 11.04 -22.09
N TYR A 140 6.98 11.03 -21.04
CA TYR A 140 7.32 11.69 -19.77
C TYR A 140 8.54 11.07 -19.08
N ILE A 141 8.69 9.74 -19.13
CA ILE A 141 9.91 9.07 -18.64
C ILE A 141 11.13 9.52 -19.44
N THR A 142 11.01 9.60 -20.77
CA THR A 142 12.08 10.09 -21.66
C THR A 142 12.47 11.52 -21.32
N GLU A 143 11.51 12.38 -21.04
CA GLU A 143 11.78 13.76 -20.59
C GLU A 143 12.60 13.77 -19.30
N LEU A 144 12.23 12.98 -18.27
CA LEU A 144 13.03 12.88 -17.05
C LEU A 144 14.46 12.43 -17.31
N LEU A 145 14.64 11.40 -18.13
CA LEU A 145 15.97 10.90 -18.51
C LEU A 145 16.79 11.99 -19.20
N ASN A 146 16.22 12.67 -20.19
CA ASN A 146 16.89 13.75 -20.93
C ASN A 146 17.14 15.00 -20.06
N GLU A 147 16.33 15.23 -19.02
CA GLU A 147 16.54 16.27 -18.01
C GLU A 147 17.64 15.91 -16.98
N GLY A 148 18.20 14.69 -17.04
CA GLY A 148 19.34 14.24 -16.22
C GLY A 148 18.94 13.58 -14.89
N PHE A 149 17.76 12.96 -14.79
CA PHE A 149 17.42 12.06 -13.67
C PHE A 149 18.15 10.72 -13.88
N VAL A 150 19.38 10.65 -13.43
CA VAL A 150 20.33 9.56 -13.74
C VAL A 150 19.94 8.18 -13.19
N ASN A 151 19.02 8.15 -12.23
CA ASN A 151 18.48 6.95 -11.62
C ASN A 151 16.96 6.79 -11.88
N CYS A 152 16.42 7.42 -12.91
CA CYS A 152 15.12 7.06 -13.47
C CYS A 152 15.29 5.76 -14.26
N ILE A 153 14.57 4.71 -13.87
CA ILE A 153 14.72 3.36 -14.43
C ILE A 153 13.36 2.90 -14.97
N PRO A 154 13.13 3.01 -16.30
CA PRO A 154 11.98 2.37 -16.92
C PRO A 154 12.11 0.85 -16.80
N ILE A 155 11.10 0.21 -16.23
CA ILE A 155 10.99 -1.23 -16.11
C ILE A 155 10.22 -1.76 -17.31
N LEU A 156 10.91 -2.45 -18.20
CA LEU A 156 10.31 -2.98 -19.42
C LEU A 156 9.27 -4.06 -19.10
N ASP A 157 8.06 -3.82 -19.57
CA ASP A 157 6.91 -4.72 -19.40
C ASP A 157 6.74 -5.67 -20.61
N ASN A 158 7.36 -5.34 -21.73
CA ASN A 158 7.37 -6.14 -22.92
C ASN A 158 8.63 -5.89 -23.77
N ILE A 159 8.88 -6.76 -24.76
CA ILE A 159 10.10 -6.77 -25.56
C ILE A 159 10.23 -5.61 -26.56
N THR A 160 9.13 -4.92 -26.88
CA THR A 160 9.12 -3.81 -27.86
C THR A 160 9.18 -2.44 -27.21
N GLU A 161 8.93 -2.35 -25.92
CA GLU A 161 8.91 -1.07 -25.19
C GLU A 161 10.23 -0.33 -25.27
N ILE A 162 11.35 -1.06 -25.24
CA ILE A 162 12.68 -0.48 -25.26
C ILE A 162 12.97 0.29 -26.55
N ASP A 163 12.38 -0.11 -27.69
CA ASP A 163 12.62 0.53 -28.98
C ASP A 163 12.29 2.03 -28.93
N TYR A 164 11.24 2.39 -28.19
CA TYR A 164 10.88 3.79 -27.97
C TYR A 164 11.98 4.57 -27.25
N TYR A 165 12.56 4.01 -26.20
CA TYR A 165 13.62 4.69 -25.43
C TYR A 165 14.92 4.80 -26.23
N LEU A 166 15.28 3.76 -27.00
CA LEU A 166 16.46 3.78 -27.86
C LEU A 166 16.39 4.87 -28.94
N GLU A 167 15.19 5.19 -29.42
CA GLU A 167 14.95 6.24 -30.42
C GLU A 167 14.95 7.64 -29.79
N HIS A 168 14.40 7.82 -28.60
CA HIS A 168 14.03 9.14 -28.07
C HIS A 168 14.91 9.63 -26.90
N VAL A 169 15.59 8.74 -26.17
CA VAL A 169 16.51 9.13 -25.09
C VAL A 169 17.87 9.52 -25.67
N LYS A 170 18.35 10.73 -25.34
CA LYS A 170 19.57 11.35 -25.93
C LYS A 170 20.80 11.25 -25.03
N VAL A 171 20.67 10.64 -23.86
CA VAL A 171 21.74 10.50 -22.88
C VAL A 171 21.87 9.03 -22.50
N PRO A 172 23.01 8.57 -21.95
CA PRO A 172 23.10 7.23 -21.41
C PRO A 172 22.06 7.01 -20.31
N PHE A 173 21.36 5.89 -20.37
CA PHE A 173 20.28 5.56 -19.43
C PHE A 173 20.29 4.10 -18.99
N LYS A 174 19.56 3.82 -17.92
CA LYS A 174 19.42 2.49 -17.32
C LYS A 174 18.01 1.98 -17.53
N VAL A 175 17.87 0.67 -17.70
CA VAL A 175 16.56 0.00 -17.77
C VAL A 175 16.51 -1.18 -16.79
N GLY A 176 15.30 -1.55 -16.42
CA GLY A 176 15.02 -2.82 -15.78
C GLY A 176 14.14 -3.69 -16.65
N ILE A 177 14.06 -4.99 -16.36
CA ILE A 177 13.15 -5.92 -17.02
C ILE A 177 12.26 -6.55 -15.94
N ARG A 178 10.93 -6.44 -16.09
CA ARG A 178 9.98 -7.16 -15.26
C ARG A 178 9.81 -8.58 -15.78
N ILE A 179 9.91 -9.55 -14.89
CA ILE A 179 9.60 -10.96 -15.19
C ILE A 179 8.10 -11.19 -15.06
N ALA A 180 7.52 -11.89 -16.05
CA ALA A 180 6.17 -12.43 -15.95
C ALA A 180 6.20 -13.68 -15.07
N ALA A 181 5.91 -13.52 -13.78
CA ALA A 181 5.82 -14.61 -12.82
C ALA A 181 4.57 -15.47 -13.09
N ASP A 182 4.62 -16.75 -12.73
CA ASP A 182 3.44 -17.59 -12.72
C ASP A 182 2.52 -17.17 -11.57
N GLU A 183 1.20 -17.29 -11.75
CA GLU A 183 0.21 -16.97 -10.73
C GLU A 183 -0.15 -18.21 -9.89
N GLU A 184 -0.69 -17.99 -8.70
CA GLU A 184 -1.17 -19.09 -7.86
C GLU A 184 -2.27 -19.90 -8.58
N PRO A 185 -2.37 -21.22 -8.33
CA PRO A 185 -3.35 -22.09 -8.99
C PRO A 185 -4.82 -21.68 -8.79
N THR A 186 -5.11 -20.91 -7.77
CA THR A 186 -6.45 -20.37 -7.48
C THR A 186 -6.81 -19.12 -8.29
N PHE A 187 -5.85 -18.57 -9.01
CA PHE A 187 -6.07 -17.38 -9.84
C PHE A 187 -6.76 -17.75 -11.16
N GLY A 188 -7.46 -16.80 -11.77
CA GLY A 188 -8.18 -17.01 -13.04
C GLY A 188 -7.28 -17.21 -14.27
N PHE A 189 -5.97 -17.08 -14.13
CA PHE A 189 -4.97 -17.28 -15.18
C PHE A 189 -3.63 -17.72 -14.58
N TYR A 190 -2.78 -18.39 -15.39
CA TYR A 190 -1.56 -19.05 -14.90
C TYR A 190 -0.33 -18.15 -14.84
N THR A 191 -0.30 -17.08 -15.62
CA THR A 191 0.88 -16.21 -15.72
C THR A 191 0.45 -14.75 -15.66
N SER A 192 1.24 -13.90 -15.00
CA SER A 192 1.01 -12.46 -14.93
C SER A 192 0.84 -11.88 -16.34
N ARG A 193 -0.17 -11.02 -16.51
CA ARG A 193 -0.37 -10.27 -17.76
C ARG A 193 0.71 -9.21 -18.01
N LEU A 194 1.54 -8.92 -17.01
CA LEU A 194 2.61 -7.93 -17.04
C LEU A 194 3.97 -8.63 -17.00
N GLY A 195 4.92 -8.06 -17.74
CA GLY A 195 6.30 -8.52 -17.75
C GLY A 195 6.68 -9.36 -18.96
N VAL A 196 7.96 -9.63 -19.08
CA VAL A 196 8.60 -10.40 -20.14
C VAL A 196 8.71 -11.86 -19.69
N ARG A 197 8.39 -12.81 -20.57
CA ARG A 197 8.51 -14.25 -20.26
C ARG A 197 9.96 -14.64 -19.95
N TYR A 198 10.15 -15.54 -19.00
CA TYR A 198 11.48 -16.01 -18.57
C TYR A 198 12.41 -16.40 -19.74
N ASN A 199 11.88 -17.04 -20.78
CA ASN A 199 12.65 -17.51 -21.92
C ASN A 199 13.05 -16.39 -22.89
N ASP A 200 12.39 -15.24 -22.86
CA ASP A 200 12.65 -14.13 -23.77
C ASP A 200 13.62 -13.09 -23.20
N ILE A 201 13.94 -13.14 -21.90
CA ILE A 201 14.72 -12.11 -21.20
C ILE A 201 16.16 -12.04 -21.74
N ILE A 202 16.84 -13.16 -21.87
CA ILE A 202 18.23 -13.18 -22.36
C ILE A 202 18.28 -12.71 -23.82
N ARG A 203 17.32 -13.16 -24.63
CA ARG A 203 17.21 -12.72 -26.03
C ARG A 203 16.97 -11.19 -26.12
N LEU A 204 16.06 -10.65 -25.31
CA LEU A 204 15.82 -9.20 -25.25
C LEU A 204 17.11 -8.45 -24.93
N TYR A 205 17.87 -8.91 -23.93
CA TYR A 205 19.16 -8.32 -23.60
C TYR A 205 20.15 -8.37 -24.77
N GLU A 206 20.37 -9.54 -25.36
CA GLU A 206 21.34 -9.75 -26.44
C GLU A 206 20.99 -8.99 -27.70
N GLU A 207 19.70 -8.94 -28.08
CA GLU A 207 19.26 -8.29 -29.33
C GLU A 207 19.12 -6.77 -29.23
N LYS A 208 18.81 -6.23 -28.04
CA LYS A 208 18.41 -4.80 -27.92
C LYS A 208 19.28 -3.98 -27.00
N ILE A 209 19.96 -4.57 -26.03
CA ILE A 209 20.66 -3.83 -24.96
C ILE A 209 22.18 -3.98 -25.09
N LYS A 210 22.67 -5.21 -25.19
CA LYS A 210 24.07 -5.59 -25.05
C LYS A 210 25.07 -4.74 -25.85
N ASP A 211 24.78 -4.50 -27.10
CA ASP A 211 25.70 -3.80 -28.03
C ASP A 211 25.36 -2.31 -28.20
N ASN A 212 24.41 -1.79 -27.39
CA ASN A 212 24.04 -0.38 -27.46
C ASN A 212 24.74 0.41 -26.34
N PRO A 213 25.64 1.35 -26.68
CA PRO A 213 26.44 2.08 -25.69
C PRO A 213 25.61 3.06 -24.83
N ASN A 214 24.39 3.39 -25.25
CA ASN A 214 23.55 4.37 -24.58
C ASN A 214 22.61 3.75 -23.55
N VAL A 215 22.46 2.43 -23.49
CA VAL A 215 21.58 1.76 -22.54
C VAL A 215 22.31 0.67 -21.78
N SER A 216 22.01 0.54 -20.49
CA SER A 216 22.53 -0.54 -19.65
C SER A 216 21.40 -1.22 -18.87
N LEU A 217 21.49 -2.53 -18.75
CA LEU A 217 20.56 -3.31 -17.92
C LEU A 217 20.97 -3.20 -16.46
N LYS A 218 20.22 -2.43 -15.69
CA LYS A 218 20.51 -2.19 -14.26
C LYS A 218 19.79 -3.19 -13.34
N MET A 219 18.55 -3.56 -13.65
CA MET A 219 17.64 -4.17 -12.70
C MET A 219 16.84 -5.31 -13.33
N LEU A 220 16.66 -6.37 -12.57
CA LEU A 220 15.65 -7.39 -12.82
C LEU A 220 14.54 -7.21 -11.79
N HIS A 221 13.30 -7.08 -12.23
CA HIS A 221 12.13 -6.80 -11.39
C HIS A 221 11.19 -8.00 -11.34
N PHE A 222 10.63 -8.23 -10.17
CA PHE A 222 9.74 -9.33 -9.87
C PHE A 222 8.60 -8.87 -8.97
N PHE A 223 7.40 -9.34 -9.23
CA PHE A 223 6.24 -9.11 -8.36
C PHE A 223 5.28 -10.30 -8.47
N ILE A 224 4.77 -10.75 -7.35
CA ILE A 224 3.70 -11.75 -7.27
C ILE A 224 2.49 -11.20 -6.53
N ASN A 225 1.31 -11.59 -7.00
CA ASN A 225 0.04 -10.99 -6.56
C ASN A 225 -0.33 -11.34 -5.11
N SER A 226 0.00 -12.55 -4.65
CA SER A 226 -0.23 -12.97 -3.26
C SER A 226 0.65 -12.29 -2.22
N GLY A 227 1.65 -11.53 -2.67
CA GLY A 227 2.59 -10.81 -1.82
C GLY A 227 3.68 -11.70 -1.20
N ILE A 228 4.49 -11.07 -0.36
CA ILE A 228 5.63 -11.70 0.31
C ILE A 228 5.14 -12.44 1.56
N ARG A 229 4.91 -13.74 1.41
CA ARG A 229 4.40 -14.60 2.47
C ARG A 229 5.25 -15.87 2.58
N ASP A 230 5.32 -16.45 3.76
CA ASP A 230 6.01 -17.73 3.99
C ASP A 230 5.19 -18.90 3.43
N THR A 231 5.18 -19.02 2.11
CA THR A 231 4.46 -20.07 1.37
C THR A 231 5.39 -20.76 0.37
N ALA A 232 5.14 -22.03 0.10
CA ALA A 232 5.89 -22.77 -0.90
C ALA A 232 5.87 -22.09 -2.29
N TYR A 233 4.75 -21.44 -2.61
CA TYR A 233 4.60 -20.67 -3.84
C TYR A 233 5.57 -19.47 -3.90
N TYR A 234 5.59 -18.62 -2.86
CA TYR A 234 6.50 -17.47 -2.80
C TYR A 234 7.97 -17.90 -2.95
N TRP A 235 8.39 -18.91 -2.19
CA TRP A 235 9.77 -19.40 -2.22
C TRP A 235 10.14 -20.04 -3.56
N SER A 236 9.21 -20.71 -4.21
CA SER A 236 9.41 -21.25 -5.56
C SER A 236 9.64 -20.13 -6.58
N GLU A 237 8.77 -19.14 -6.61
CA GLU A 237 8.88 -18.04 -7.56
C GLU A 237 10.11 -17.15 -7.28
N LEU A 238 10.43 -16.86 -6.01
CA LEU A 238 11.66 -16.17 -5.64
C LEU A 238 12.90 -16.95 -6.10
N THR A 239 12.92 -18.26 -5.94
CA THR A 239 14.03 -19.12 -6.39
C THR A 239 14.21 -19.06 -7.91
N ARG A 240 13.12 -19.12 -8.67
CA ARG A 240 13.16 -18.95 -10.15
C ARG A 240 13.66 -17.59 -10.56
N PHE A 241 13.25 -16.55 -9.85
CA PHE A 241 13.70 -15.18 -10.05
C PHE A 241 15.20 -15.02 -9.80
N ILE A 242 15.71 -15.53 -8.67
CA ILE A 242 17.16 -15.52 -8.36
C ILE A 242 17.95 -16.31 -9.41
N GLN A 243 17.44 -17.47 -9.84
CA GLN A 243 18.07 -18.26 -10.89
C GLN A 243 18.18 -17.47 -12.20
N LYS A 244 17.12 -16.75 -12.59
CA LYS A 244 17.16 -15.91 -13.79
C LYS A 244 18.15 -14.75 -13.66
N TYR A 245 18.25 -14.12 -12.47
CA TYR A 245 19.29 -13.12 -12.20
C TYR A 245 20.69 -13.70 -12.41
N VAL A 246 20.98 -14.88 -11.85
CA VAL A 246 22.28 -15.57 -11.98
C VAL A 246 22.60 -15.90 -13.45
N GLU A 247 21.62 -16.37 -14.20
CA GLU A 247 21.79 -16.66 -15.63
C GLU A 247 22.09 -15.39 -16.44
N LEU A 248 21.30 -14.34 -16.20
CA LEU A 248 21.41 -13.08 -16.94
C LEU A 248 22.70 -12.32 -16.58
N LYS A 249 23.14 -12.37 -15.31
CA LYS A 249 24.39 -11.77 -14.86
C LYS A 249 25.64 -12.27 -15.58
N LYS A 250 25.63 -13.51 -16.08
CA LYS A 250 26.75 -14.09 -16.84
C LYS A 250 26.94 -13.43 -18.22
N VAL A 251 25.86 -12.92 -18.80
CA VAL A 251 25.87 -12.25 -20.12
C VAL A 251 25.75 -10.72 -20.02
N ALA A 252 25.18 -10.22 -18.92
CA ALA A 252 24.94 -8.82 -18.61
C ALA A 252 25.72 -8.41 -17.33
N PRO A 253 27.04 -8.14 -17.45
CA PRO A 253 27.89 -7.83 -16.27
C PRO A 253 27.47 -6.56 -15.53
N GLU A 254 26.81 -5.63 -16.18
CA GLU A 254 26.29 -4.38 -15.61
C GLU A 254 25.02 -4.58 -14.73
N LEU A 255 24.31 -5.68 -14.89
CA LEU A 255 23.16 -6.03 -14.05
C LEU A 255 23.61 -6.23 -12.61
N ASP A 256 23.16 -5.39 -11.68
CA ASP A 256 23.60 -5.41 -10.29
C ASP A 256 22.46 -5.27 -9.27
N THR A 257 21.20 -5.26 -9.71
CA THR A 257 20.05 -4.99 -8.86
C THR A 257 18.93 -6.00 -9.08
N MET A 258 18.38 -6.49 -8.00
CA MET A 258 17.13 -7.23 -7.95
C MET A 258 16.07 -6.41 -7.22
N ASP A 259 14.98 -6.11 -7.89
CA ASP A 259 13.79 -5.56 -7.27
C ASP A 259 12.82 -6.71 -6.99
N ILE A 260 12.60 -6.97 -5.70
CA ILE A 260 11.75 -8.07 -5.23
C ILE A 260 10.28 -7.63 -5.08
N GLY A 261 9.95 -6.43 -5.57
CA GLY A 261 8.60 -5.88 -5.54
C GLY A 261 8.13 -5.55 -4.14
N GLY A 262 6.82 -5.53 -3.98
CA GLY A 262 6.14 -5.26 -2.73
C GLY A 262 5.28 -6.44 -2.28
N GLY A 263 4.35 -6.13 -1.35
CA GLY A 263 3.36 -7.11 -0.90
C GLY A 263 3.63 -7.68 0.49
N TRP A 264 4.42 -7.01 1.34
CA TRP A 264 4.38 -7.32 2.77
C TRP A 264 2.97 -7.11 3.29
N PRO A 265 2.43 -8.10 4.04
CA PRO A 265 1.09 -8.00 4.59
C PRO A 265 1.01 -6.90 5.64
N ILE A 266 -0.18 -6.35 5.82
CA ILE A 266 -0.53 -5.42 6.89
C ILE A 266 -1.55 -6.08 7.83
N LYS A 267 -1.71 -5.53 9.02
CA LYS A 267 -2.70 -6.02 9.98
C LYS A 267 -4.12 -5.78 9.47
N THR A 268 -4.85 -6.85 9.29
CA THR A 268 -6.29 -6.83 8.93
C THR A 268 -7.20 -7.23 10.10
N ASN A 269 -6.59 -7.65 11.19
CA ASN A 269 -7.25 -7.97 12.45
C ASN A 269 -6.28 -7.71 13.61
N VAL A 270 -6.79 -7.66 14.84
CA VAL A 270 -6.01 -7.27 16.02
C VAL A 270 -5.02 -8.35 16.53
N PHE A 271 -5.13 -9.58 16.06
CA PHE A 271 -4.20 -10.68 16.39
C PHE A 271 -3.27 -11.07 15.24
N PHE A 272 -3.10 -10.19 14.27
CA PHE A 272 -2.20 -10.39 13.14
C PHE A 272 -0.78 -10.72 13.62
N ASP A 273 -0.25 -11.83 13.10
CA ASP A 273 1.09 -12.32 13.36
C ASP A 273 1.84 -12.54 12.04
N TYR A 274 2.92 -11.80 11.83
CA TYR A 274 3.81 -11.95 10.69
C TYR A 274 5.21 -11.50 11.08
N ASP A 275 6.17 -12.41 10.98
CA ASP A 275 7.57 -12.14 11.33
C ASP A 275 8.32 -11.50 10.14
N TYR A 276 8.32 -10.17 10.11
CA TYR A 276 9.01 -9.39 9.07
C TYR A 276 10.52 -9.59 9.08
N GLN A 277 11.13 -9.72 10.27
CA GLN A 277 12.57 -9.94 10.42
C GLN A 277 12.96 -11.30 9.84
N TYR A 278 12.25 -12.35 10.21
CA TYR A 278 12.45 -13.69 9.66
C TYR A 278 12.33 -13.70 8.13
N MET A 279 11.30 -13.07 7.57
CA MET A 279 11.12 -13.03 6.11
C MET A 279 12.26 -12.29 5.41
N ALA A 280 12.71 -11.15 5.93
CA ALA A 280 13.86 -10.44 5.38
C ALA A 280 15.13 -11.30 5.44
N GLU A 281 15.38 -11.99 6.56
CA GLU A 281 16.52 -12.90 6.71
C GLU A 281 16.48 -14.07 5.71
N GLN A 282 15.32 -14.72 5.55
CA GLN A 282 15.20 -15.84 4.62
C GLN A 282 15.38 -15.39 3.15
N ILE A 283 14.88 -14.20 2.78
CA ILE A 283 15.09 -13.63 1.44
C ILE A 283 16.60 -13.40 1.19
N ILE A 284 17.26 -12.67 2.07
CA ILE A 284 18.70 -12.35 1.94
C ILE A 284 19.54 -13.64 1.93
N LYS A 285 19.25 -14.57 2.82
CA LYS A 285 19.94 -15.87 2.90
C LYS A 285 19.82 -16.66 1.59
N ASN A 286 18.61 -16.75 1.01
CA ASN A 286 18.39 -17.47 -0.25
C ASN A 286 19.13 -16.82 -1.41
N ILE A 287 19.08 -15.49 -1.54
CA ILE A 287 19.80 -14.75 -2.58
C ILE A 287 21.31 -14.99 -2.45
N LYS A 288 21.86 -14.80 -1.26
CA LYS A 288 23.29 -15.05 -1.00
C LYS A 288 23.70 -16.47 -1.35
N TRP A 289 22.95 -17.46 -0.88
CA TRP A 289 23.26 -18.87 -1.13
C TRP A 289 23.29 -19.19 -2.63
N MET A 290 22.29 -18.72 -3.38
CA MET A 290 22.21 -18.95 -4.82
C MET A 290 23.33 -18.24 -5.57
N CYS A 291 23.67 -17.02 -5.20
CA CYS A 291 24.80 -16.28 -5.79
C CYS A 291 26.13 -16.98 -5.53
N ALA A 292 26.39 -17.38 -4.29
CA ALA A 292 27.60 -18.12 -3.92
C ALA A 292 27.75 -19.46 -4.66
N LYS A 293 26.67 -20.24 -4.73
CA LYS A 293 26.63 -21.51 -5.46
C LYS A 293 26.99 -21.37 -6.96
N ASN A 294 26.71 -20.20 -7.54
CA ASN A 294 26.91 -19.95 -8.98
C ASN A 294 28.10 -19.02 -9.27
N ASN A 295 28.93 -18.69 -8.28
CA ASN A 295 30.02 -17.73 -8.40
C ASN A 295 29.57 -16.37 -8.99
N THR A 296 28.41 -15.89 -8.55
CA THR A 296 27.81 -14.64 -9.00
C THR A 296 27.85 -13.61 -7.87
N LEU A 297 28.09 -12.34 -8.21
CA LEU A 297 28.05 -11.24 -7.23
C LEU A 297 26.64 -11.06 -6.69
N GLU A 298 26.54 -10.77 -5.40
CA GLU A 298 25.29 -10.47 -4.72
C GLU A 298 24.71 -9.14 -5.25
N PRO A 299 23.42 -9.09 -5.63
CA PRO A 299 22.79 -7.88 -6.15
C PRO A 299 22.47 -6.87 -5.04
N ASN A 300 22.28 -5.62 -5.42
CA ASN A 300 21.52 -4.67 -4.60
C ASN A 300 20.05 -5.08 -4.56
N ILE A 301 19.41 -4.93 -3.42
CA ILE A 301 18.01 -5.30 -3.22
C ILE A 301 17.13 -4.05 -3.17
N PHE A 302 16.13 -4.02 -4.00
CA PHE A 302 15.05 -3.03 -3.97
C PHE A 302 13.75 -3.67 -3.49
N THR A 303 12.97 -2.91 -2.75
CA THR A 303 11.58 -3.25 -2.41
C THR A 303 10.66 -2.12 -2.78
N GLU A 304 9.42 -2.45 -3.15
CA GLU A 304 8.39 -1.52 -3.59
C GLU A 304 7.19 -1.59 -2.66
N PHE A 305 7.33 -1.08 -1.44
CA PHE A 305 6.28 -1.18 -0.44
C PHE A 305 5.27 -0.04 -0.55
N GLY A 306 4.03 -0.41 -0.88
CA GLY A 306 2.86 0.47 -0.90
C GLY A 306 1.99 0.28 0.34
N SER A 307 1.17 -0.76 0.36
CA SER A 307 0.26 -1.05 1.50
C SER A 307 0.98 -1.10 2.84
N TYR A 308 2.14 -1.75 2.90
CA TYR A 308 2.96 -1.79 4.13
C TYR A 308 3.36 -0.38 4.60
N THR A 309 3.66 0.53 3.68
CA THR A 309 4.05 1.91 4.03
C THR A 309 2.90 2.67 4.66
N VAL A 310 1.71 2.66 4.03
CA VAL A 310 0.63 3.60 4.37
C VAL A 310 -0.60 2.95 4.97
N GLY A 311 -0.80 1.65 4.79
CA GLY A 311 -2.05 0.98 5.18
C GLY A 311 -2.41 1.22 6.63
N GLU A 312 -1.49 0.94 7.54
CA GLU A 312 -1.70 1.05 8.99
C GLU A 312 -1.77 2.50 9.50
N SER A 313 -1.49 3.50 8.67
CA SER A 313 -1.62 4.92 9.04
C SER A 313 -3.04 5.45 8.93
N GLY A 314 -3.92 4.77 8.21
CA GLY A 314 -5.26 5.26 7.89
C GLY A 314 -6.35 4.72 8.80
N ALA A 315 -7.36 5.56 9.04
CA ALA A 315 -8.62 5.16 9.64
C ALA A 315 -9.79 5.93 9.01
N VAL A 316 -10.98 5.32 9.05
CA VAL A 316 -12.25 6.00 8.71
C VAL A 316 -13.21 5.86 9.88
N LEU A 317 -13.76 6.96 10.33
CA LEU A 317 -14.63 7.03 11.51
C LEU A 317 -16.05 7.41 11.07
N TYR A 318 -17.02 6.71 11.65
CA TYR A 318 -18.44 6.89 11.36
C TYR A 318 -19.27 7.07 12.63
N SER A 319 -20.37 7.79 12.51
CA SER A 319 -21.45 7.76 13.48
C SER A 319 -22.51 6.72 13.11
N ILE A 320 -23.12 6.12 14.11
CA ILE A 320 -24.32 5.27 13.93
C ILE A 320 -25.54 6.17 13.94
N LEU A 321 -26.22 6.26 12.79
CA LEU A 321 -27.40 7.12 12.60
C LEU A 321 -28.67 6.46 13.13
N ASP A 322 -28.83 5.17 12.85
CA ASP A 322 -30.09 4.46 13.11
C ASP A 322 -29.86 2.98 13.42
N GLU A 323 -30.84 2.37 14.05
CA GLU A 323 -30.93 0.95 14.37
C GLU A 323 -32.21 0.36 13.76
N LYS A 324 -32.08 -0.77 13.06
CA LYS A 324 -33.21 -1.48 12.44
C LYS A 324 -33.14 -2.95 12.76
N LEU A 325 -34.25 -3.49 13.27
CA LEU A 325 -34.42 -4.93 13.44
C LEU A 325 -35.21 -5.49 12.24
N GLN A 326 -34.56 -6.39 11.48
CA GLN A 326 -35.15 -7.06 10.32
C GLN A 326 -35.35 -8.56 10.62
N ASN A 327 -36.45 -9.11 10.10
CA ASN A 327 -36.80 -10.54 10.28
C ASN A 327 -36.77 -11.02 11.75
N ASP A 328 -37.07 -10.15 12.70
CA ASP A 328 -37.05 -10.40 14.15
C ASP A 328 -35.69 -10.92 14.70
N LYS A 329 -34.64 -10.94 13.89
CA LYS A 329 -33.32 -11.53 14.25
C LYS A 329 -32.12 -10.72 13.77
N GLU A 330 -32.24 -9.99 12.67
CA GLU A 330 -31.13 -9.28 12.06
C GLU A 330 -31.12 -7.83 12.55
N LEU A 331 -30.15 -7.50 13.39
CA LEU A 331 -29.97 -6.15 13.88
C LEU A 331 -29.00 -5.41 12.98
N TRP A 332 -29.44 -4.29 12.41
CA TRP A 332 -28.67 -3.42 11.53
C TRP A 332 -28.40 -2.09 12.20
N TYR A 333 -27.14 -1.63 12.10
CA TYR A 333 -26.77 -0.27 12.43
C TYR A 333 -26.42 0.48 11.14
N MET A 334 -27.06 1.63 10.90
CA MET A 334 -26.83 2.46 9.72
C MET A 334 -25.77 3.51 10.03
N ILE A 335 -24.72 3.57 9.20
CA ILE A 335 -23.63 4.54 9.35
C ILE A 335 -23.89 5.80 8.51
N ASP A 336 -23.19 6.90 8.82
CA ASP A 336 -23.21 8.16 8.05
C ASP A 336 -22.26 8.18 6.85
N GLY A 337 -21.88 7.04 6.33
CA GLY A 337 -20.99 6.88 5.18
C GLY A 337 -21.35 5.70 4.30
N SER A 338 -20.43 5.29 3.43
CA SER A 338 -20.63 4.17 2.50
C SER A 338 -19.38 3.32 2.40
N PHE A 339 -19.54 2.01 2.52
CA PHE A 339 -18.44 1.06 2.33
C PHE A 339 -17.97 1.02 0.88
N ILE A 340 -18.89 1.13 -0.09
CA ILE A 340 -18.57 1.10 -1.53
C ILE A 340 -17.66 2.28 -1.91
N THR A 341 -17.93 3.47 -1.40
CA THR A 341 -17.22 4.68 -1.80
C THR A 341 -15.98 5.00 -0.94
N GLN A 342 -16.01 4.63 0.34
CA GLN A 342 -14.98 5.02 1.30
C GLN A 342 -14.05 3.87 1.69
N LEU A 343 -14.52 2.62 1.55
CA LEU A 343 -13.76 1.38 1.74
C LEU A 343 -14.01 0.40 0.58
N PRO A 344 -13.72 0.82 -0.67
CA PRO A 344 -14.09 0.06 -1.86
C PRO A 344 -13.50 -1.35 -1.92
N ASP A 345 -12.34 -1.61 -1.28
CA ASP A 345 -11.77 -2.95 -1.22
C ASP A 345 -12.62 -3.91 -0.36
N SER A 346 -13.44 -3.41 0.58
CA SER A 346 -14.38 -4.27 1.30
C SER A 346 -15.45 -4.82 0.37
N TRP A 347 -15.91 -4.01 -0.58
CA TRP A 347 -16.88 -4.37 -1.60
C TRP A 347 -16.25 -5.15 -2.77
N GLY A 348 -15.19 -4.61 -3.36
CA GLY A 348 -14.59 -5.17 -4.59
C GLY A 348 -13.73 -6.41 -4.36
N LEU A 349 -13.05 -6.51 -3.22
CA LEU A 349 -12.12 -7.58 -2.91
C LEU A 349 -12.52 -8.41 -1.67
N ASN A 350 -13.67 -8.10 -1.06
CA ASN A 350 -14.08 -8.68 0.22
C ASN A 350 -13.00 -8.51 1.32
N GLN A 351 -12.23 -7.42 1.24
CA GLN A 351 -11.20 -7.13 2.23
C GLN A 351 -11.85 -6.80 3.58
N LYS A 352 -11.26 -7.33 4.63
CA LYS A 352 -11.68 -7.03 6.00
C LYS A 352 -10.69 -6.08 6.65
N TYR A 353 -11.22 -5.24 7.53
CA TYR A 353 -10.47 -4.25 8.28
C TYR A 353 -10.63 -4.50 9.78
N ILE A 354 -9.75 -3.92 10.59
CA ILE A 354 -9.99 -3.83 12.04
C ILE A 354 -11.14 -2.85 12.23
N MET A 355 -12.27 -3.32 12.77
CA MET A 355 -13.44 -2.51 13.10
C MET A 355 -13.64 -2.52 14.62
N LEU A 356 -13.64 -1.34 15.24
CA LEU A 356 -13.77 -1.20 16.69
C LEU A 356 -14.77 -0.08 17.04
N ALA A 357 -15.49 -0.25 18.14
CA ALA A 357 -16.24 0.84 18.75
C ALA A 357 -15.30 1.94 19.22
N ILE A 358 -15.68 3.21 19.08
CA ILE A 358 -14.89 4.35 19.57
C ILE A 358 -15.28 4.69 21.00
N ASN A 359 -16.55 4.55 21.34
CA ASN A 359 -17.09 4.82 22.68
C ASN A 359 -18.00 3.68 23.16
N ASN A 360 -18.50 3.80 24.37
CA ASN A 360 -19.48 2.87 24.99
C ASN A 360 -18.94 1.45 25.26
N TRP A 361 -17.67 1.30 25.52
CA TRP A 361 -17.01 0.00 25.73
C TRP A 361 -17.52 -0.77 26.94
N GLU A 362 -18.12 -0.12 27.93
CA GLU A 362 -18.73 -0.73 29.12
C GLU A 362 -20.09 -1.37 28.86
N LYS A 363 -20.72 -1.05 27.71
CA LYS A 363 -22.05 -1.56 27.38
C LYS A 363 -22.03 -3.03 27.00
N GLU A 364 -23.21 -3.63 26.96
CA GLU A 364 -23.41 -4.95 26.40
C GLU A 364 -23.27 -4.92 24.90
N TYR A 365 -22.56 -5.90 24.33
CA TYR A 365 -22.31 -6.03 22.89
C TYR A 365 -23.32 -7.01 22.26
N HIS A 366 -23.79 -6.65 21.06
CA HIS A 366 -24.71 -7.44 20.27
C HIS A 366 -24.09 -7.77 18.91
N ASN A 367 -24.47 -8.92 18.35
CA ASN A 367 -24.19 -9.23 16.97
C ASN A 367 -25.03 -8.30 16.09
N ILE A 368 -24.38 -7.61 15.14
CA ILE A 368 -25.02 -6.65 14.25
C ILE A 368 -24.50 -6.80 12.81
N SER A 369 -25.22 -6.16 11.88
CA SER A 369 -24.71 -5.86 10.55
C SER A 369 -24.65 -4.34 10.37
N LEU A 370 -23.66 -3.84 9.64
CA LEU A 370 -23.55 -2.42 9.31
C LEU A 370 -24.07 -2.17 7.89
N GLY A 371 -24.91 -1.15 7.72
CA GLY A 371 -25.41 -0.67 6.44
C GLY A 371 -24.87 0.73 6.13
N GLY A 372 -24.45 0.96 4.89
CA GLY A 372 -24.09 2.28 4.38
C GLY A 372 -25.29 3.07 3.86
N LEU A 373 -25.02 4.29 3.38
CA LEU A 373 -26.07 5.24 2.93
C LEU A 373 -26.53 5.01 1.49
N THR A 374 -25.81 4.26 0.68
CA THR A 374 -26.20 4.06 -0.72
C THR A 374 -27.39 3.11 -0.83
N CYS A 375 -28.10 3.17 -1.95
CA CYS A 375 -29.17 2.22 -2.25
C CYS A 375 -28.68 0.87 -2.78
N ASP A 376 -27.37 0.69 -2.93
CA ASP A 376 -26.76 -0.58 -3.38
C ASP A 376 -26.87 -1.63 -2.27
N SER A 377 -27.39 -2.81 -2.63
CA SER A 377 -27.56 -3.92 -1.71
C SER A 377 -26.24 -4.48 -1.16
N MET A 378 -25.10 -4.15 -1.77
CA MET A 378 -23.76 -4.55 -1.34
C MET A 378 -23.08 -3.51 -0.42
N ASP A 379 -23.76 -2.41 -0.10
CA ASP A 379 -23.21 -1.38 0.80
C ASP A 379 -23.39 -1.78 2.27
N TYR A 380 -22.72 -2.86 2.66
CA TYR A 380 -22.80 -3.40 4.01
C TYR A 380 -21.46 -3.97 4.50
N TYR A 381 -21.36 -4.17 5.81
CA TYR A 381 -20.23 -4.85 6.46
C TYR A 381 -20.76 -5.68 7.65
N ASN A 382 -20.49 -7.00 7.64
CA ASN A 382 -21.09 -7.92 8.61
C ASN A 382 -20.16 -9.02 9.13
N SER A 383 -18.89 -8.98 8.74
CA SER A 383 -17.91 -10.01 9.13
C SER A 383 -16.50 -9.44 9.22
N GLU A 384 -15.68 -9.98 10.12
CA GLU A 384 -14.25 -9.69 10.24
C GLU A 384 -13.40 -10.81 9.60
N SER A 385 -12.08 -10.62 9.54
CA SER A 385 -11.15 -11.59 8.91
C SER A 385 -11.15 -12.96 9.57
N HIS A 386 -11.51 -13.04 10.85
CA HIS A 386 -11.39 -14.23 11.69
C HIS A 386 -12.73 -14.78 12.18
N GLN A 387 -13.83 -14.07 11.89
CA GLN A 387 -15.17 -14.49 12.32
C GLN A 387 -16.25 -13.94 11.38
N PHE A 388 -17.34 -14.70 11.22
CA PHE A 388 -18.45 -14.35 10.34
C PHE A 388 -19.47 -13.38 10.97
N ASN A 389 -19.11 -12.76 12.08
CA ASN A 389 -19.99 -11.83 12.81
C ASN A 389 -19.19 -10.61 13.21
N ILE A 390 -19.89 -9.50 13.40
CA ILE A 390 -19.37 -8.30 14.03
C ILE A 390 -20.21 -7.94 15.25
N TYR A 391 -19.56 -7.36 16.25
CA TYR A 391 -20.18 -7.04 17.52
C TYR A 391 -19.94 -5.57 17.87
N LEU A 392 -21.01 -4.86 18.22
CA LEU A 392 -20.93 -3.48 18.70
C LEU A 392 -21.75 -3.29 19.97
N PRO A 393 -21.43 -2.24 20.77
CA PRO A 393 -22.22 -1.87 21.93
C PRO A 393 -23.68 -1.63 21.57
N LYS A 394 -24.58 -2.02 22.47
CA LYS A 394 -26.00 -1.72 22.36
C LYS A 394 -26.21 -0.22 22.29
N ARG A 395 -26.99 0.23 21.28
CA ARG A 395 -27.33 1.63 21.08
C ARG A 395 -28.32 2.12 22.13
N GLU A 396 -28.14 3.35 22.61
CA GLU A 396 -29.06 4.08 23.46
C GLU A 396 -29.47 5.38 22.75
N LYS A 397 -30.74 5.76 22.83
CA LYS A 397 -31.30 6.91 22.09
C LYS A 397 -30.57 8.24 22.32
N ASP A 398 -30.11 8.44 23.57
CA ASP A 398 -29.53 9.73 24.00
C ASP A 398 -27.99 9.69 24.03
N ASN A 399 -27.37 8.61 23.53
CA ASN A 399 -25.92 8.45 23.53
C ASN A 399 -25.43 8.11 22.12
N GLN A 400 -24.82 9.09 21.45
CA GLN A 400 -24.29 8.92 20.09
C GLN A 400 -23.17 7.88 20.10
N GLN A 401 -23.29 6.88 19.24
CA GLN A 401 -22.30 5.84 19.07
C GLN A 401 -21.46 6.10 17.83
N TYR A 402 -20.15 5.86 17.98
CA TYR A 402 -19.16 5.99 16.91
C TYR A 402 -18.38 4.70 16.74
N ILE A 403 -17.98 4.44 15.52
CA ILE A 403 -17.15 3.29 15.12
C ILE A 403 -15.99 3.73 14.26
N GLY A 404 -14.90 2.96 14.26
CA GLY A 404 -13.75 3.19 13.41
C GLY A 404 -13.37 1.93 12.64
N PHE A 405 -13.00 2.13 11.37
CA PHE A 405 -12.31 1.16 10.54
C PHE A 405 -10.85 1.59 10.42
N PHE A 406 -9.95 0.70 10.77
CA PHE A 406 -8.53 0.99 10.88
C PHE A 406 -7.71 0.26 9.83
N HIS A 407 -6.51 0.77 9.54
CA HIS A 407 -5.58 0.26 8.52
C HIS A 407 -6.12 0.41 7.11
N THR A 408 -6.79 1.52 6.86
CA THR A 408 -7.45 1.87 5.59
C THR A 408 -6.63 2.83 4.72
N GLY A 409 -5.36 3.06 5.03
CA GLY A 409 -4.54 4.11 4.40
C GLY A 409 -4.08 3.82 2.97
N ALA A 410 -4.26 2.60 2.46
CA ALA A 410 -3.80 2.20 1.14
C ALA A 410 -4.96 2.01 0.16
N TYR A 411 -4.86 2.61 -1.03
CA TYR A 411 -5.73 2.46 -2.21
C TYR A 411 -7.15 3.02 -2.09
N GLN A 412 -7.75 3.11 -0.91
CA GLN A 412 -9.18 3.39 -0.75
C GLN A 412 -9.61 4.69 -1.44
N GLU A 413 -8.81 5.75 -1.37
CA GLU A 413 -9.14 7.04 -1.97
C GLU A 413 -9.18 6.98 -3.50
N SER A 414 -8.19 6.37 -4.13
CA SER A 414 -8.10 6.30 -5.58
C SER A 414 -9.15 5.36 -6.16
N LEU A 415 -9.44 4.23 -5.50
CA LEU A 415 -10.46 3.28 -5.92
C LEU A 415 -11.88 3.79 -5.66
N GLY A 416 -12.10 4.51 -4.56
CA GLY A 416 -13.40 5.09 -4.20
C GLY A 416 -13.75 6.36 -4.97
N GLY A 417 -12.81 6.96 -5.73
CA GLY A 417 -13.04 8.19 -6.48
C GLY A 417 -13.05 9.46 -5.62
N TYR A 418 -12.20 9.51 -4.61
CA TYR A 418 -12.07 10.64 -3.69
C TYR A 418 -11.93 11.99 -4.42
N GLY A 419 -12.80 12.96 -4.06
CA GLY A 419 -12.81 14.29 -4.66
C GLY A 419 -13.44 14.37 -6.06
N GLY A 420 -13.89 13.23 -6.62
CA GLY A 420 -14.63 13.14 -7.87
C GLY A 420 -16.11 12.78 -7.67
N ILE A 421 -16.68 12.06 -8.64
CA ILE A 421 -18.03 11.51 -8.54
C ILE A 421 -17.96 10.16 -7.84
N GLN A 422 -18.77 9.98 -6.81
CA GLN A 422 -18.91 8.73 -6.09
C GLN A 422 -20.33 8.16 -6.27
N HIS A 423 -20.48 6.86 -6.04
CA HIS A 423 -21.78 6.18 -6.16
C HIS A 423 -22.84 6.87 -5.29
N CYS A 424 -24.06 7.01 -5.80
CA CYS A 424 -25.18 7.75 -5.18
C CYS A 424 -24.84 9.21 -4.80
N LEU A 425 -23.81 9.79 -5.42
CA LEU A 425 -23.28 11.12 -5.10
C LEU A 425 -22.95 11.31 -3.60
N ILE A 426 -22.50 10.23 -2.94
CA ILE A 426 -22.01 10.31 -1.57
C ILE A 426 -20.77 11.21 -1.55
N PRO A 427 -20.69 12.23 -0.68
CA PRO A 427 -19.56 13.12 -0.64
C PRO A 427 -18.30 12.41 -0.10
N ALA A 428 -17.14 12.80 -0.61
CA ALA A 428 -15.87 12.42 0.01
C ALA A 428 -15.82 12.99 1.44
N PRO A 429 -15.45 12.18 2.44
CA PRO A 429 -15.45 12.61 3.84
C PRO A 429 -14.37 13.65 4.12
N LYS A 430 -14.50 14.36 5.23
CA LYS A 430 -13.42 15.19 5.78
C LYS A 430 -12.17 14.36 5.95
N HIS A 431 -11.01 14.97 5.74
CA HIS A 431 -9.72 14.31 5.93
C HIS A 431 -8.86 15.09 6.91
N VAL A 432 -8.51 14.47 8.02
CA VAL A 432 -7.65 15.03 9.07
C VAL A 432 -6.30 14.30 9.07
N ILE A 433 -5.24 15.09 9.09
CA ILE A 433 -3.87 14.60 9.27
C ILE A 433 -3.49 14.74 10.73
N ILE A 434 -2.92 13.67 11.28
CA ILE A 434 -2.41 13.62 12.63
C ILE A 434 -0.91 13.38 12.60
N ASP A 435 -0.16 14.16 13.37
CA ASP A 435 1.29 14.07 13.50
C ASP A 435 1.71 14.18 14.96
N ARG A 436 2.99 13.98 15.24
CA ARG A 436 3.61 14.18 16.54
C ARG A 436 4.74 15.19 16.44
N ASN A 437 4.74 16.13 17.37
CA ASN A 437 5.88 17.01 17.59
C ASN A 437 7.07 16.22 18.17
N LYS A 438 8.24 16.84 18.17
CA LYS A 438 9.46 16.25 18.74
C LYS A 438 9.36 15.94 20.24
N ASP A 439 8.52 16.65 20.97
CA ASP A 439 8.23 16.43 22.38
C ASP A 439 7.19 15.33 22.64
N GLY A 440 6.68 14.71 21.56
CA GLY A 440 5.67 13.64 21.61
C GLY A 440 4.22 14.14 21.66
N THR A 441 3.96 15.44 21.70
CA THR A 441 2.61 15.99 21.66
C THR A 441 1.95 15.73 20.32
N ILE A 442 0.66 15.36 20.37
CA ILE A 442 -0.16 15.12 19.18
C ILE A 442 -0.60 16.47 18.63
N GLN A 443 -0.46 16.63 17.33
CA GLN A 443 -1.03 17.72 16.56
C GLN A 443 -1.89 17.18 15.43
N HIS A 444 -2.95 17.89 15.09
CA HIS A 444 -3.82 17.50 13.98
C HIS A 444 -4.28 18.76 13.21
N ARG A 445 -4.65 18.53 11.96
CA ARG A 445 -5.16 19.58 11.08
C ARG A 445 -6.10 19.03 10.04
N LEU A 446 -7.11 19.81 9.69
CA LEU A 446 -7.96 19.51 8.56
C LEU A 446 -7.14 19.64 7.25
N PHE A 447 -7.04 18.58 6.49
CA PHE A 447 -6.44 18.58 5.15
C PHE A 447 -7.46 18.96 4.08
N ALA A 448 -8.63 18.32 4.12
CA ALA A 448 -9.72 18.59 3.21
C ALA A 448 -11.06 18.59 3.96
N PRO A 449 -11.95 19.56 3.70
CA PRO A 449 -13.32 19.52 4.18
C PRO A 449 -14.10 18.40 3.45
N GLU A 450 -15.30 18.12 3.93
CA GLU A 450 -16.24 17.27 3.20
C GLU A 450 -16.53 17.88 1.82
N GLN A 451 -16.63 17.01 0.81
CA GLN A 451 -16.89 17.45 -0.56
C GLN A 451 -18.26 18.13 -0.68
N GLU A 452 -18.29 19.26 -1.36
CA GLU A 452 -19.52 20.00 -1.59
C GLU A 452 -20.20 19.58 -2.90
N SER A 453 -21.54 19.69 -2.93
CA SER A 453 -22.34 19.35 -4.12
C SER A 453 -21.90 20.12 -5.37
N LYS A 454 -21.46 21.37 -5.24
CA LYS A 454 -20.98 22.19 -6.37
C LYS A 454 -19.82 21.55 -7.13
N ASP A 455 -18.95 20.80 -6.44
CA ASP A 455 -17.79 20.15 -7.05
C ASP A 455 -18.24 18.98 -7.93
N MET A 456 -19.21 18.19 -7.45
CA MET A 456 -19.80 17.10 -8.24
C MET A 456 -20.62 17.62 -9.41
N MET A 457 -21.44 18.66 -9.19
CA MET A 457 -22.26 19.27 -10.25
C MET A 457 -21.39 19.78 -11.39
N LYS A 458 -20.27 20.45 -11.10
CA LYS A 458 -19.31 20.90 -12.11
C LYS A 458 -18.78 19.75 -12.97
N ILE A 459 -18.45 18.61 -12.36
CA ILE A 459 -17.96 17.42 -13.08
C ILE A 459 -19.08 16.83 -13.96
N LEU A 460 -20.31 16.86 -13.47
CA LEU A 460 -21.50 16.36 -14.16
C LEU A 460 -22.03 17.29 -15.27
N GLY A 461 -21.50 18.51 -15.36
CA GLY A 461 -21.88 19.49 -16.41
C GLY A 461 -23.06 20.40 -16.06
N TYR A 462 -23.40 20.56 -14.77
CA TYR A 462 -24.42 21.49 -14.28
C TYR A 462 -23.84 22.86 -13.91
#